data_b71fcdb00cce98f5f1f66d682b50bfdf
#
_entry.id   b71fcdb00cce98f5f1f66d682b50bfdf
#
_cell.length_a   1.000
_cell.length_b   1.000
_cell.length_c   1.000
_cell.angle_alpha   90.00
_cell.angle_beta   90.00
_cell.angle_gamma   90.00
#
_symmetry.space_group_name_H-M   'P 1'
#
loop_
_entity.id
_entity.type
_entity.pdbx_description
1 polymer ?
#
loop_
_entity_poly.entity_id
_entity_poly.type
_entity_poly.pdbx_seq_one_letter_code
_entity_poly.pdbx_strand_id
1 'polypeptide(L)'
;MKKTLSKILAAITVLALVFCLAGCGNSKKDEAIDAFNSTSASFNDVATLINENSSAIDGDIIETFQVMSALLSQYKDILEGNSEVSDEKYDEMIEWFGSVKDWTKDAKADIENMIDPGA
;
A
#
# COMPACT_ATOMS: atom_id res chain seq x y z
N MET A 1 9.28 -22.46 -11.62
CA MET A 1 8.17 -21.70 -11.08
C MET A 1 8.38 -21.18 -9.69
N LYS A 2 8.90 -21.99 -8.75
CA LYS A 2 9.28 -21.50 -7.43
C LYS A 2 10.33 -20.40 -7.50
N LYS A 3 11.22 -20.47 -8.46
CA LYS A 3 12.27 -19.46 -8.68
C LYS A 3 11.71 -18.13 -9.15
N THR A 4 10.63 -18.16 -9.92
CA THR A 4 9.98 -16.95 -10.41
C THR A 4 9.27 -16.23 -9.27
N LEU A 5 8.59 -16.98 -8.41
CA LEU A 5 7.94 -16.44 -7.22
C LEU A 5 8.96 -15.80 -6.26
N SER A 6 10.10 -16.46 -6.06
CA SER A 6 11.17 -15.91 -5.22
C SER A 6 11.72 -14.61 -5.77
N LYS A 7 11.84 -14.47 -7.09
CA LYS A 7 12.30 -13.25 -7.73
C LYS A 7 11.28 -12.13 -7.60
N ILE A 8 10.00 -12.45 -7.73
CA ILE A 8 8.91 -11.48 -7.58
C ILE A 8 8.89 -10.97 -6.15
N LEU A 9 9.10 -11.85 -5.20
CA LEU A 9 9.09 -11.51 -3.78
C LEU A 9 10.29 -10.68 -3.35
N ALA A 10 11.44 -10.94 -3.95
CA ALA A 10 12.62 -10.13 -3.70
C ALA A 10 12.42 -8.69 -4.19
N ALA A 11 11.50 -8.47 -5.11
CA ALA A 11 11.19 -7.15 -5.63
C ALA A 11 10.16 -6.41 -4.77
N ILE A 12 9.49 -7.10 -3.84
CA ILE A 12 8.54 -6.44 -2.94
C ILE A 12 9.33 -5.86 -1.78
N THR A 13 9.81 -4.66 -1.98
CA THR A 13 10.43 -3.92 -0.89
C THR A 13 9.34 -3.32 -0.03
N VAL A 14 9.53 -3.41 1.27
CA VAL A 14 8.69 -2.68 2.22
C VAL A 14 8.81 -1.21 1.89
N LEU A 15 7.70 -0.60 1.52
CA LEU A 15 7.66 0.82 1.24
C LEU A 15 7.80 1.57 2.56
N ALA A 16 9.01 1.98 2.85
CA ALA A 16 9.26 2.83 4.00
C ALA A 16 8.71 4.23 3.67
N LEU A 17 7.40 4.35 3.73
CA LEU A 17 6.72 5.58 3.38
C LEU A 17 6.52 6.39 4.64
N VAL A 18 7.60 6.94 5.15
CA VAL A 18 7.49 7.91 6.23
C VAL A 18 7.38 9.27 5.57
N PHE A 19 6.19 9.80 5.61
CA PHE A 19 5.90 11.10 5.06
C PHE A 19 5.89 12.10 6.20
N CYS A 20 6.96 12.85 6.30
CA CYS A 20 7.04 13.94 7.27
C CYS A 20 6.78 15.28 6.58
N LEU A 21 5.76 15.37 5.76
CA LEU A 21 5.38 16.65 5.20
C LEU A 21 4.50 17.38 6.20
N ALA A 22 5.05 18.39 6.83
CA ALA A 22 4.26 19.31 7.59
C ALA A 22 3.34 20.03 6.62
N GLY A 23 2.05 19.97 6.88
CA GLY A 23 1.08 20.64 6.05
C GLY A 23 1.35 22.13 6.01
N CYS A 24 1.40 22.66 4.80
CA CYS A 24 1.64 24.08 4.59
C CYS A 24 0.34 24.81 4.26
N GLY A 25 -0.68 24.62 5.07
CA GLY A 25 -1.90 25.40 4.96
C GLY A 25 -2.93 24.95 3.94
N ASN A 26 -2.76 23.81 3.30
CA ASN A 26 -3.79 23.24 2.43
C ASN A 26 -4.42 22.04 3.14
N SER A 27 -5.63 22.24 3.69
CA SER A 27 -6.31 21.21 4.48
C SER A 27 -6.61 19.94 3.70
N LYS A 28 -6.92 20.04 2.41
CA LYS A 28 -7.17 18.87 1.57
C LYS A 28 -5.91 18.07 1.31
N LYS A 29 -4.80 18.74 1.08
CA LYS A 29 -3.51 18.09 0.91
C LYS A 29 -3.12 17.38 2.21
N ASP A 30 -3.33 18.00 3.35
CA ASP A 30 -3.03 17.41 4.66
C ASP A 30 -3.87 16.16 4.90
N GLU A 31 -5.15 16.21 4.55
CA GLU A 31 -6.03 15.03 4.64
C GLU A 31 -5.54 13.89 3.74
N ALA A 32 -5.11 14.22 2.53
CA ALA A 32 -4.58 13.22 1.61
C ALA A 32 -3.28 12.61 2.14
N ILE A 33 -2.40 13.41 2.71
CA ILE A 33 -1.16 12.93 3.32
C ILE A 33 -1.46 12.00 4.50
N ASP A 34 -2.39 12.38 5.37
CA ASP A 34 -2.79 11.56 6.50
C ASP A 34 -3.37 10.22 6.03
N ALA A 35 -4.23 10.26 5.02
CA ALA A 35 -4.81 9.05 4.45
C ALA A 35 -3.73 8.17 3.82
N PHE A 36 -2.79 8.77 3.12
CA PHE A 36 -1.65 8.08 2.53
C PHE A 36 -0.83 7.36 3.60
N ASN A 37 -0.48 8.07 4.67
CA ASN A 37 0.33 7.52 5.75
C ASN A 37 -0.38 6.36 6.45
N SER A 38 -1.67 6.51 6.72
CA SER A 38 -2.49 5.46 7.35
C SER A 38 -2.57 4.21 6.45
N THR A 39 -2.80 4.42 5.16
CA THR A 39 -2.88 3.33 4.18
C THR A 39 -1.53 2.65 4.01
N SER A 40 -0.45 3.43 3.97
CA SER A 40 0.91 2.91 3.83
C SER A 40 1.30 2.01 5.01
N ALA A 41 0.91 2.38 6.22
CA ALA A 41 1.17 1.56 7.41
C ALA A 41 0.48 0.18 7.27
N SER A 42 -0.79 0.18 6.89
CA SER A 42 -1.54 -1.07 6.66
C SER A 42 -0.94 -1.88 5.50
N PHE A 43 -0.53 -1.19 4.46
CA PHE A 43 0.09 -1.81 3.29
C PHE A 43 1.42 -2.47 3.63
N ASN A 44 2.24 -1.82 4.45
CA ASN A 44 3.51 -2.36 4.90
C ASN A 44 3.34 -3.60 5.77
N ASP A 45 2.28 -3.68 6.55
CA ASP A 45 1.96 -4.89 7.32
C ASP A 45 1.74 -6.08 6.38
N VAL A 46 0.99 -5.88 5.30
CA VAL A 46 0.77 -6.92 4.30
C VAL A 46 2.08 -7.27 3.58
N ALA A 47 2.89 -6.26 3.25
CA ALA A 47 4.20 -6.48 2.62
C ALA A 47 5.08 -7.40 3.47
N THR A 48 5.11 -7.17 4.76
CA THR A 48 5.87 -7.99 5.70
C THR A 48 5.36 -9.43 5.70
N LEU A 49 4.05 -9.61 5.77
CA LEU A 49 3.45 -10.95 5.72
C LEU A 49 3.77 -11.69 4.42
N ILE A 50 3.70 -10.99 3.30
CA ILE A 50 4.03 -11.56 2.00
C ILE A 50 5.50 -11.98 1.95
N ASN A 51 6.40 -11.11 2.40
CA ASN A 51 7.84 -11.38 2.37
C ASN A 51 8.22 -12.55 3.28
N GLU A 52 7.56 -12.70 4.41
CA GLU A 52 7.84 -13.78 5.37
C GLU A 52 7.23 -15.12 4.96
N ASN A 53 6.16 -15.11 4.18
CA ASN A 53 5.35 -16.30 3.91
C ASN A 53 5.06 -16.49 2.41
N SER A 54 5.99 -16.12 1.59
CA SER A 54 5.84 -16.04 0.14
C SER A 54 5.34 -17.32 -0.52
N SER A 55 5.80 -18.47 -0.05
CA SER A 55 5.43 -19.74 -0.65
C SER A 55 4.01 -20.18 -0.29
N ALA A 56 3.42 -19.60 0.73
CA ALA A 56 2.08 -19.93 1.20
C ALA A 56 0.99 -19.02 0.65
N ILE A 57 1.36 -17.97 -0.06
CA ILE A 57 0.43 -16.92 -0.49
C ILE A 57 0.08 -17.05 -1.96
N ASP A 58 -1.20 -16.89 -2.29
CA ASP A 58 -1.68 -16.93 -3.66
C ASP A 58 -1.03 -15.82 -4.50
N GLY A 59 -0.66 -16.20 -5.74
CA GLY A 59 -0.07 -15.27 -6.69
C GLY A 59 -0.94 -14.07 -7.00
N ASP A 60 -2.25 -14.24 -6.96
CA ASP A 60 -3.22 -13.15 -7.22
C ASP A 60 -3.09 -12.04 -6.19
N ILE A 61 -2.90 -12.39 -4.93
CA ILE A 61 -2.71 -11.41 -3.85
C ILE A 61 -1.42 -10.65 -4.07
N ILE A 62 -0.35 -11.37 -4.42
CA ILE A 62 0.96 -10.76 -4.68
C ILE A 62 0.88 -9.80 -5.86
N GLU A 63 0.23 -10.22 -6.94
CA GLU A 63 0.08 -9.40 -8.14
C GLU A 63 -0.70 -8.12 -7.85
N THR A 64 -1.83 -8.24 -7.17
CA THR A 64 -2.64 -7.09 -6.76
C THR A 64 -1.84 -6.16 -5.87
N PHE A 65 -1.09 -6.71 -4.93
CA PHE A 65 -0.22 -5.95 -4.05
C PHE A 65 0.80 -5.13 -4.85
N GLN A 66 1.42 -5.74 -5.86
CA GLN A 66 2.41 -5.04 -6.69
C GLN A 66 1.80 -3.88 -7.48
N VAL A 67 0.60 -4.06 -8.01
CA VAL A 67 -0.11 -3.00 -8.73
C VAL A 67 -0.42 -1.84 -7.79
N MET A 68 -0.93 -2.14 -6.62
CA MET A 68 -1.24 -1.11 -5.61
C MET A 68 0.01 -0.39 -5.15
N SER A 69 1.12 -1.11 -4.99
CA SER A 69 2.40 -0.54 -4.62
C SER A 69 2.88 0.51 -5.63
N ALA A 70 2.75 0.19 -6.92
CA ALA A 70 3.13 1.12 -7.98
C ALA A 70 2.26 2.39 -7.95
N LEU A 71 0.96 2.21 -7.74
CA LEU A 71 0.04 3.35 -7.66
C LEU A 71 0.28 4.22 -6.43
N LEU A 72 0.55 3.59 -5.29
CA LEU A 72 0.91 4.33 -4.07
C LEU A 72 2.16 5.16 -4.28
N SER A 73 3.15 4.59 -4.96
CA SER A 73 4.38 5.30 -5.28
C SER A 73 4.12 6.53 -6.15
N GLN A 74 3.24 6.41 -7.13
CA GLN A 74 2.85 7.54 -7.99
C GLN A 74 2.14 8.63 -7.19
N TYR A 75 1.22 8.26 -6.31
CA TYR A 75 0.53 9.22 -5.46
C TYR A 75 1.50 9.91 -4.48
N LYS A 76 2.46 9.15 -3.97
CA LYS A 76 3.50 9.72 -3.12
C LYS A 76 4.25 10.83 -3.84
N ASP A 77 4.65 10.59 -5.09
CA ASP A 77 5.35 11.59 -5.89
C ASP A 77 4.50 12.84 -6.10
N ILE A 78 3.20 12.67 -6.32
CA ILE A 78 2.28 13.80 -6.45
C ILE A 78 2.20 14.60 -5.15
N LEU A 79 2.09 13.91 -4.02
CA LEU A 79 1.97 14.57 -2.71
C LEU A 79 3.26 15.27 -2.30
N GLU A 80 4.41 14.72 -2.68
CA GLU A 80 5.72 15.34 -2.40
C GLU A 80 6.04 16.49 -3.35
N GLY A 81 5.41 16.50 -4.51
CA GLY A 81 5.68 17.48 -5.55
C GLY A 81 5.08 18.85 -5.22
N ASN A 82 5.54 19.84 -5.97
CA ASN A 82 5.04 21.22 -5.86
C ASN A 82 3.97 21.54 -6.89
N SER A 83 3.46 20.53 -7.58
CA SER A 83 2.42 20.72 -8.58
C SER A 83 1.11 21.12 -7.92
N GLU A 84 0.39 22.01 -8.56
CA GLU A 84 -0.95 22.37 -8.10
C GLU A 84 -1.89 21.19 -8.37
N VAL A 85 -2.56 20.74 -7.32
CA VAL A 85 -3.52 19.64 -7.39
C VAL A 85 -4.86 20.18 -6.91
N SER A 86 -5.92 19.90 -7.65
CA SER A 86 -7.26 20.35 -7.28
C SER A 86 -7.77 19.61 -6.05
N ASP A 87 -8.68 20.23 -5.33
CA ASP A 87 -9.34 19.60 -4.18
C ASP A 87 -10.08 18.32 -4.59
N GLU A 88 -10.69 18.33 -5.78
CA GLU A 88 -11.34 17.12 -6.32
C GLU A 88 -10.36 15.97 -6.48
N LYS A 89 -9.14 16.26 -6.93
CA LYS A 89 -8.12 15.24 -7.10
C LYS A 89 -7.66 14.69 -5.74
N TYR A 90 -7.51 15.55 -4.76
CA TYR A 90 -7.20 15.10 -3.40
C TYR A 90 -8.30 14.22 -2.83
N ASP A 91 -9.56 14.56 -3.06
CA ASP A 91 -10.71 13.75 -2.63
C ASP A 91 -10.68 12.37 -3.30
N GLU A 92 -10.38 12.30 -4.59
CA GLU A 92 -10.21 11.02 -5.31
C GLU A 92 -9.09 10.18 -4.70
N MET A 93 -7.98 10.82 -4.37
CA MET A 93 -6.85 10.15 -3.75
C MET A 93 -7.24 9.57 -2.39
N ILE A 94 -7.93 10.35 -1.57
CA ILE A 94 -8.39 9.92 -0.24
C ILE A 94 -9.32 8.71 -0.36
N GLU A 95 -10.26 8.73 -1.29
CA GLU A 95 -11.16 7.60 -1.54
C GLU A 95 -10.38 6.35 -1.95
N TRP A 96 -9.43 6.52 -2.85
CA TRP A 96 -8.63 5.41 -3.31
C TRP A 96 -7.77 4.83 -2.18
N PHE A 97 -7.17 5.69 -1.36
CA PHE A 97 -6.39 5.24 -0.20
C PHE A 97 -7.28 4.45 0.77
N GLY A 98 -8.51 4.88 0.98
CA GLY A 98 -9.48 4.15 1.80
C GLY A 98 -9.76 2.76 1.25
N SER A 99 -9.93 2.65 -0.06
CA SER A 99 -10.15 1.37 -0.73
C SER A 99 -8.96 0.43 -0.57
N VAL A 100 -7.75 0.96 -0.71
CA VAL A 100 -6.52 0.17 -0.53
C VAL A 100 -6.41 -0.29 0.92
N LYS A 101 -6.72 0.58 1.87
CA LYS A 101 -6.69 0.23 3.29
C LYS A 101 -7.66 -0.91 3.60
N ASP A 102 -8.86 -0.86 3.05
CA ASP A 102 -9.85 -1.92 3.20
C ASP A 102 -9.35 -3.23 2.58
N TRP A 103 -8.77 -3.14 1.39
CA TRP A 103 -8.17 -4.30 0.75
C TRP A 103 -7.06 -4.91 1.61
N THR A 104 -6.23 -4.09 2.25
CA THR A 104 -5.14 -4.61 3.10
C THR A 104 -5.69 -5.37 4.30
N LYS A 105 -6.80 -4.93 4.86
CA LYS A 105 -7.44 -5.65 5.98
C LYS A 105 -7.92 -7.02 5.54
N ASP A 106 -8.58 -7.10 4.40
CA ASP A 106 -9.07 -8.35 3.85
C ASP A 106 -7.91 -9.27 3.45
N ALA A 107 -6.91 -8.72 2.80
CA ALA A 107 -5.73 -9.47 2.39
C ALA A 107 -4.98 -10.03 3.60
N LYS A 108 -4.84 -9.24 4.65
CA LYS A 108 -4.20 -9.68 5.89
C LYS A 108 -4.92 -10.87 6.48
N ALA A 109 -6.24 -10.81 6.57
CA ALA A 109 -7.06 -11.91 7.09
C ALA A 109 -6.90 -13.17 6.22
N ASP A 110 -6.95 -12.99 4.91
CA ASP A 110 -6.79 -14.11 3.97
C ASP A 110 -5.40 -14.74 4.08
N ILE A 111 -4.36 -13.93 4.17
CA ILE A 111 -2.99 -14.41 4.32
C ILE A 111 -2.81 -15.16 5.62
N GLU A 112 -3.33 -14.63 6.71
CA GLU A 112 -3.27 -15.30 8.00
C GLU A 112 -3.95 -16.67 7.97
N ASN A 113 -5.05 -16.79 7.27
CA ASN A 113 -5.73 -18.07 7.06
C ASN A 113 -4.92 -19.04 6.19
N MET A 114 -4.18 -18.52 5.21
CA MET A 114 -3.31 -19.36 4.37
C MET A 114 -2.10 -19.88 5.14
N ILE A 115 -1.57 -19.06 6.05
CA ILE A 115 -0.40 -19.40 6.86
C ILE A 115 -0.79 -20.38 7.97
N ASP A 116 -1.90 -20.15 8.63
CA ASP A 116 -2.34 -20.94 9.79
C ASP A 116 -3.85 -21.24 9.69
N PRO A 117 -4.24 -22.15 8.78
CA PRO A 117 -5.66 -22.44 8.55
C PRO A 117 -6.37 -23.10 9.72
N GLY A 118 -5.63 -23.54 10.73
CA GLY A 118 -6.21 -24.18 11.91
C GLY A 118 -6.35 -23.26 13.11
N ALA A 119 -5.95 -22.00 12.97
CA ALA A 119 -5.96 -21.07 14.09
C ALA A 119 -7.35 -20.47 14.33
#